data_38f7c6972abba90af4344d33717f36ae
#
_entry.id   38f7c6972abba90af4344d33717f36ae
#
_cell.length_a   1.000
_cell.length_b   1.000
_cell.length_c   1.000
_cell.angle_alpha   90.00
_cell.angle_beta   90.00
_cell.angle_gamma   90.00
#
_symmetry.space_group_name_H-M   'P 1'
#
loop_
_entity.id
_entity.type
_entity.pdbx_description
1 polymer ?
#
loop_
_entity_poly.entity_id
_entity_poly.type
_entity_poly.pdbx_seq_one_letter_code
_entity_poly.pdbx_strand_id
1 'polypeptide(L)'
;MFERFKDASVVNAHPNGIPNLKKGTLYTGAIHIFCGIVGAGVLALPRSLGWLGWVAGPLLIIAFYFMSLTAAWLLADCYEVDGVENGRYHDIVNHIMGKKWAYGVSTFQLLNIVLIDIAYTITAGKAMVTLANTACGWQGIDADACFDKSWAMTVIFGGVQIVSSQVPNLESAWWVSAIGTLTSLFYASVALVLGLKNAHNRLGSVAGIPATPVNKAFSVMSSLGAIGFAYTFSTILVEIQDTLKQPPKASKTMGKAISISVTGAVVFYFLVAVGGYASLGDAVPAYILGGLVGPEWVIFAANFAVLGHMWSAYQIFAHPMFDTLESHVKAFHLRRAKAHGDTELPARMEELKRASMAAKTAPLDAKATDLDAKAPSAAPAGGEPQLRRLSRVSAMSTAASQGLQRLSQSAAMYRVSTGFVNETVPSNEEHFLLPIWQRILTRTFYVCFTTIIAVVMPFFGSMAGLVGALAFFPLTIFFPIECWRKVYKPRGFFNGLLYSIEAFMFVVCILSTVSSMRNIINSWSTFKIFGATVGLH
;
A
#
# COMPACT_ATOMS: atom_id res chain seq x y z
N MET A 1 -1.33 41.34 25.45
CA MET A 1 -0.80 40.45 24.41
C MET A 1 0.13 39.35 24.97
N PHE A 2 0.13 39.12 26.30
CA PHE A 2 1.03 38.19 26.97
C PHE A 2 0.34 37.17 27.90
N GLU A 3 -0.98 36.96 27.76
CA GLU A 3 -1.73 35.98 28.60
C GLU A 3 -2.27 34.75 27.85
N ARG A 4 -1.70 34.38 26.70
CA ARG A 4 -2.13 33.23 25.89
C ARG A 4 -1.12 32.07 25.83
N PHE A 5 -0.20 31.98 26.77
CA PHE A 5 0.83 30.93 26.80
C PHE A 5 0.81 30.07 28.07
N LYS A 6 -0.32 29.98 28.77
CA LYS A 6 -0.39 29.21 30.03
C LYS A 6 -1.24 27.93 29.98
N ASP A 7 -1.50 27.34 28.83
CA ASP A 7 -2.17 26.01 28.76
C ASP A 7 -1.49 25.09 27.75
N ALA A 8 -0.20 24.86 27.88
CA ALA A 8 0.56 23.93 27.05
C ALA A 8 1.09 22.73 27.86
N SER A 9 0.28 22.15 28.73
CA SER A 9 0.63 20.92 29.45
C SER A 9 -0.57 19.99 29.67
N VAL A 10 -1.42 19.82 28.67
CA VAL A 10 -2.25 18.61 28.61
C VAL A 10 -1.46 17.59 27.81
N VAL A 11 -0.63 16.83 28.50
CA VAL A 11 -0.11 15.56 28.02
C VAL A 11 -1.36 14.69 27.80
N ASN A 12 -1.74 14.48 26.55
CA ASN A 12 -2.79 13.51 26.22
C ASN A 12 -2.29 12.13 26.65
N ALA A 13 -2.53 11.78 27.90
CA ALA A 13 -2.36 10.43 28.38
C ALA A 13 -3.47 9.59 27.72
N HIS A 14 -3.08 8.53 27.03
CA HIS A 14 -3.98 7.44 26.71
C HIS A 14 -4.79 7.10 27.97
N PRO A 15 -6.07 6.65 27.89
CA PRO A 15 -6.87 6.28 29.07
C PRO A 15 -6.17 5.37 30.08
N ASN A 16 -5.04 4.76 29.71
CA ASN A 16 -4.22 3.86 30.51
C ASN A 16 -2.86 4.45 30.97
N GLY A 17 -2.66 5.78 30.92
CA GLY A 17 -1.53 6.45 31.59
C GLY A 17 -0.13 6.24 30.98
N ILE A 18 0.02 5.58 29.83
CA ILE A 18 1.32 5.37 29.19
C ILE A 18 1.53 6.45 28.12
N PRO A 19 2.60 7.28 28.19
CA PRO A 19 2.88 8.25 27.15
C PRO A 19 3.22 7.52 25.84
N ASN A 20 2.32 7.61 24.87
CA ASN A 20 2.58 7.13 23.52
C ASN A 20 3.61 8.07 22.86
N LEU A 21 4.89 7.73 22.94
CA LEU A 21 5.98 8.51 22.34
C LEU A 21 5.94 8.35 20.81
N LYS A 22 5.05 9.12 20.16
CA LYS A 22 5.04 9.28 18.70
C LYS A 22 6.37 9.92 18.28
N LYS A 23 7.13 9.29 17.38
CA LYS A 23 8.49 9.73 16.99
C LYS A 23 8.59 10.20 15.53
N GLY A 24 7.51 10.06 14.76
CA GLY A 24 7.46 10.45 13.35
C GLY A 24 7.71 11.96 13.18
N THR A 25 8.53 12.31 12.20
CA THR A 25 8.84 13.69 11.82
C THR A 25 8.20 14.05 10.49
N LEU A 26 8.27 15.34 10.11
CA LEU A 26 7.86 15.79 8.77
C LEU A 26 8.53 14.96 7.66
N TYR A 27 9.85 14.74 7.77
CA TYR A 27 10.62 14.03 6.75
C TYR A 27 10.25 12.55 6.67
N THR A 28 10.11 11.89 7.82
CA THR A 28 9.69 10.48 7.83
C THR A 28 8.28 10.33 7.25
N GLY A 29 7.34 11.18 7.64
CA GLY A 29 5.99 11.20 7.07
C GLY A 29 6.01 11.43 5.55
N ALA A 30 6.78 12.42 5.09
CA ALA A 30 6.89 12.71 3.66
C ALA A 30 7.48 11.54 2.86
N ILE A 31 8.55 10.91 3.34
CA ILE A 31 9.16 9.75 2.69
C ILE A 31 8.16 8.59 2.62
N HIS A 32 7.43 8.32 3.69
CA HIS A 32 6.46 7.24 3.73
C HIS A 32 5.28 7.47 2.78
N ILE A 33 4.74 8.69 2.72
CA ILE A 33 3.70 9.06 1.75
C ILE A 33 4.22 8.91 0.33
N PHE A 34 5.42 9.43 0.03
CA PHE A 34 6.02 9.33 -1.29
C PHE A 34 6.21 7.87 -1.74
N CYS A 35 6.69 7.02 -0.83
CA CYS A 35 6.85 5.58 -1.09
C CYS A 35 5.51 4.88 -1.34
N GLY A 36 4.46 5.27 -0.60
CA GLY A 36 3.12 4.72 -0.80
C GLY A 36 2.48 5.17 -2.11
N ILE A 37 2.87 6.33 -2.65
CA ILE A 37 2.41 6.83 -3.94
C ILE A 37 3.18 6.14 -5.08
N VAL A 38 4.52 6.18 -5.07
CA VAL A 38 5.36 5.67 -6.17
C VAL A 38 5.46 4.15 -6.12
N GLY A 39 4.48 3.48 -6.73
CA GLY A 39 4.36 2.03 -6.85
C GLY A 39 4.12 1.58 -8.30
N ALA A 40 3.40 0.47 -8.49
CA ALA A 40 3.08 -0.07 -9.82
C ALA A 40 2.32 0.91 -10.71
N GLY A 41 1.59 1.87 -10.13
CA GLY A 41 0.79 2.86 -10.87
C GLY A 41 1.61 3.67 -11.87
N VAL A 42 2.84 4.06 -11.54
CA VAL A 42 3.72 4.84 -12.43
C VAL A 42 4.00 4.12 -13.74
N LEU A 43 4.04 2.77 -13.74
CA LEU A 43 4.33 1.95 -14.92
C LEU A 43 3.19 1.94 -15.95
N ALA A 44 1.96 2.26 -15.53
CA ALA A 44 0.76 2.33 -16.37
C ALA A 44 0.53 3.74 -16.99
N LEU A 45 1.11 4.79 -16.42
CA LEU A 45 0.85 6.17 -16.81
C LEU A 45 1.21 6.50 -18.27
N PRO A 46 2.33 6.03 -18.83
CA PRO A 46 2.66 6.31 -20.24
C PRO A 46 1.60 5.80 -21.22
N ARG A 47 1.06 4.60 -20.99
CA ARG A 47 -0.04 4.04 -21.79
C ARG A 47 -1.33 4.83 -21.62
N SER A 48 -1.62 5.26 -20.38
CA SER A 48 -2.79 6.10 -20.09
C SER A 48 -2.71 7.44 -20.82
N LEU A 49 -1.54 8.08 -20.82
CA LEU A 49 -1.28 9.29 -21.59
C LEU A 49 -1.41 9.02 -23.10
N GLY A 50 -0.91 7.88 -23.58
CA GLY A 50 -1.07 7.46 -24.97
C GLY A 50 -2.53 7.35 -25.43
N TRP A 51 -3.44 6.85 -24.60
CA TRP A 51 -4.87 6.83 -24.91
C TRP A 51 -5.53 8.20 -24.89
N LEU A 52 -5.12 9.06 -23.94
CA LEU A 52 -5.67 10.41 -23.76
C LEU A 52 -5.10 11.44 -24.75
N GLY A 53 -3.91 11.17 -25.30
CA GLY A 53 -3.18 12.08 -26.19
C GLY A 53 -2.46 13.21 -25.43
N TRP A 54 -1.74 14.02 -26.19
CA TRP A 54 -0.82 15.04 -25.67
C TRP A 54 -1.49 16.22 -24.96
N VAL A 55 -2.77 16.48 -25.20
CA VAL A 55 -3.49 17.58 -24.55
C VAL A 55 -4.23 17.10 -23.31
N ALA A 56 -5.11 16.11 -23.46
CA ALA A 56 -5.95 15.63 -22.36
C ALA A 56 -5.14 14.89 -21.30
N GLY A 57 -4.13 14.07 -21.71
CA GLY A 57 -3.32 13.28 -20.81
C GLY A 57 -2.61 14.09 -19.72
N PRO A 58 -1.76 15.07 -20.10
CA PRO A 58 -1.07 15.93 -19.15
C PRO A 58 -2.02 16.73 -18.26
N LEU A 59 -3.11 17.30 -18.83
CA LEU A 59 -4.09 18.07 -18.08
C LEU A 59 -4.80 17.21 -17.02
N LEU A 60 -5.15 15.97 -17.37
CA LEU A 60 -5.82 15.06 -16.44
C LEU A 60 -4.90 14.56 -15.33
N ILE A 61 -3.63 14.25 -15.62
CA ILE A 61 -2.64 13.91 -14.58
C ILE A 61 -2.54 15.05 -13.55
N ILE A 62 -2.49 16.31 -14.02
CA ILE A 62 -2.44 17.49 -13.15
C ILE A 62 -3.77 17.69 -12.41
N ALA A 63 -4.90 17.48 -13.07
CA ALA A 63 -6.23 17.60 -12.42
C ALA A 63 -6.39 16.57 -11.28
N PHE A 64 -6.00 15.31 -11.50
CA PHE A 64 -6.02 14.27 -10.48
C PHE A 64 -5.06 14.59 -9.31
N TYR A 65 -3.92 15.21 -9.60
CA TYR A 65 -3.02 15.71 -8.57
C TYR A 65 -3.72 16.72 -7.64
N PHE A 66 -4.35 17.77 -8.20
CA PHE A 66 -5.03 18.76 -7.36
C PHE A 66 -6.19 18.17 -6.57
N MET A 67 -6.98 17.29 -7.18
CA MET A 67 -8.08 16.61 -6.49
C MET A 67 -7.55 15.73 -5.34
N SER A 68 -6.53 14.94 -5.60
CA SER A 68 -5.93 14.04 -4.61
C SER A 68 -5.24 14.81 -3.48
N LEU A 69 -4.50 15.88 -3.81
CA LEU A 69 -3.86 16.77 -2.84
C LEU A 69 -4.88 17.41 -1.91
N THR A 70 -5.95 17.98 -2.48
CA THR A 70 -7.02 18.61 -1.70
C THR A 70 -7.70 17.59 -0.79
N ALA A 71 -8.12 16.45 -1.31
CA ALA A 71 -8.79 15.42 -0.54
C ALA A 71 -7.90 14.84 0.59
N ALA A 72 -6.60 14.70 0.34
CA ALA A 72 -5.64 14.26 1.35
C ALA A 72 -5.49 15.27 2.50
N TRP A 73 -5.51 16.58 2.22
CA TRP A 73 -5.53 17.62 3.25
C TRP A 73 -6.81 17.56 4.08
N LEU A 74 -7.97 17.43 3.41
CA LEU A 74 -9.26 17.34 4.09
C LEU A 74 -9.31 16.12 5.01
N LEU A 75 -8.78 14.98 4.58
CA LEU A 75 -8.71 13.78 5.41
C LEU A 75 -7.77 13.97 6.61
N ALA A 76 -6.60 14.60 6.40
CA ALA A 76 -5.65 14.87 7.47
C ALA A 76 -6.22 15.80 8.55
N ASP A 77 -7.09 16.75 8.18
CA ASP A 77 -7.80 17.62 9.13
C ASP A 77 -8.85 16.87 9.96
N CYS A 78 -9.39 15.76 9.44
CA CYS A 78 -10.36 14.93 10.15
C CYS A 78 -9.72 13.95 11.17
N TYR A 79 -8.42 13.92 11.30
CA TYR A 79 -7.72 13.04 12.23
C TYR A 79 -8.09 13.33 13.71
N GLU A 80 -8.15 14.60 14.10
CA GLU A 80 -8.53 15.04 15.44
C GLU A 80 -9.88 15.77 15.37
N VAL A 81 -10.92 15.13 15.88
CA VAL A 81 -12.29 15.68 15.92
C VAL A 81 -12.80 15.60 17.36
N ASP A 82 -13.38 16.69 17.86
CA ASP A 82 -13.91 16.81 19.24
C ASP A 82 -12.89 16.45 20.33
N GLY A 83 -11.60 16.70 20.08
CA GLY A 83 -10.50 16.38 20.99
C GLY A 83 -10.10 14.90 21.02
N VAL A 84 -10.67 14.08 20.12
CA VAL A 84 -10.35 12.66 19.99
C VAL A 84 -9.50 12.44 18.74
N GLU A 85 -8.34 11.79 18.90
CA GLU A 85 -7.48 11.35 17.81
C GLU A 85 -7.99 10.02 17.24
N ASN A 86 -8.20 9.98 15.93
CA ASN A 86 -8.69 8.80 15.21
C ASN A 86 -7.53 8.21 14.40
N GLY A 87 -6.84 7.21 14.94
CA GLY A 87 -5.63 6.65 14.35
C GLY A 87 -5.82 5.81 13.09
N ARG A 88 -7.08 5.57 12.66
CA ARG A 88 -7.42 4.73 11.51
C ARG A 88 -8.48 5.39 10.64
N TYR A 89 -8.43 5.13 9.35
CA TYR A 89 -9.43 5.66 8.42
C TYR A 89 -10.86 5.24 8.78
N HIS A 90 -11.06 3.96 9.14
CA HIS A 90 -12.32 3.44 9.65
C HIS A 90 -12.84 4.24 10.86
N ASP A 91 -11.94 4.57 11.81
CA ASP A 91 -12.30 5.25 13.05
C ASP A 91 -12.76 6.68 12.78
N ILE A 92 -12.09 7.41 11.85
CA ILE A 92 -12.53 8.72 11.37
C ILE A 92 -13.96 8.64 10.84
N VAL A 93 -14.21 7.72 9.91
CA VAL A 93 -15.53 7.58 9.28
C VAL A 93 -16.58 7.14 10.30
N ASN A 94 -16.24 6.23 11.22
CA ASN A 94 -17.15 5.80 12.29
C ASN A 94 -17.53 6.95 13.22
N HIS A 95 -16.55 7.76 13.63
CA HIS A 95 -16.75 8.90 14.52
C HIS A 95 -17.64 9.98 13.87
N ILE A 96 -17.37 10.32 12.60
CA ILE A 96 -18.02 11.44 11.91
C ILE A 96 -19.32 11.03 11.22
N MET A 97 -19.36 9.88 10.57
CA MET A 97 -20.46 9.44 9.71
C MET A 97 -21.27 8.28 10.31
N GLY A 98 -20.74 7.58 11.30
CA GLY A 98 -21.36 6.45 11.99
C GLY A 98 -21.08 5.08 11.37
N LYS A 99 -21.47 4.03 12.09
CA LYS A 99 -21.12 2.62 11.83
C LYS A 99 -21.42 2.13 10.40
N LYS A 100 -22.55 2.54 9.81
CA LYS A 100 -22.91 2.09 8.45
C LYS A 100 -21.88 2.53 7.41
N TRP A 101 -21.43 3.76 7.49
CA TRP A 101 -20.42 4.32 6.59
C TRP A 101 -19.02 3.77 6.88
N ALA A 102 -18.73 3.49 8.16
CA ALA A 102 -17.50 2.83 8.57
C ALA A 102 -17.37 1.41 7.96
N TYR A 103 -18.45 0.64 7.92
CA TYR A 103 -18.48 -0.63 7.18
C TYR A 103 -18.28 -0.41 5.68
N GLY A 104 -18.85 0.65 5.12
CA GLY A 104 -18.68 1.00 3.72
C GLY A 104 -17.21 1.25 3.37
N VAL A 105 -16.52 2.13 4.12
CA VAL A 105 -15.10 2.43 3.87
C VAL A 105 -14.23 1.19 4.02
N SER A 106 -14.49 0.33 5.02
CA SER A 106 -13.75 -0.92 5.21
C SER A 106 -13.96 -1.91 4.06
N THR A 107 -15.19 -2.01 3.53
CA THR A 107 -15.47 -2.86 2.37
C THR A 107 -14.68 -2.39 1.14
N PHE A 108 -14.65 -1.08 0.87
CA PHE A 108 -13.86 -0.54 -0.23
C PHE A 108 -12.35 -0.73 0.00
N GLN A 109 -11.87 -0.60 1.25
CA GLN A 109 -10.46 -0.87 1.57
C GLN A 109 -10.09 -2.34 1.32
N LEU A 110 -10.90 -3.30 1.77
CA LEU A 110 -10.66 -4.73 1.52
C LEU A 110 -10.71 -5.07 0.03
N LEU A 111 -11.70 -4.55 -0.70
CA LEU A 111 -11.78 -4.74 -2.14
C LEU A 111 -10.55 -4.18 -2.85
N ASN A 112 -10.11 -3.00 -2.46
CA ASN A 112 -8.90 -2.37 -2.99
C ASN A 112 -7.66 -3.24 -2.74
N ILE A 113 -7.49 -3.80 -1.54
CA ILE A 113 -6.37 -4.69 -1.20
C ILE A 113 -6.34 -5.90 -2.14
N VAL A 114 -7.46 -6.60 -2.30
CA VAL A 114 -7.53 -7.77 -3.19
C VAL A 114 -7.15 -7.41 -4.62
N LEU A 115 -7.68 -6.32 -5.13
CA LEU A 115 -7.41 -5.87 -6.50
C LEU A 115 -5.96 -5.42 -6.69
N ILE A 116 -5.36 -4.75 -5.70
CA ILE A 116 -3.95 -4.37 -5.70
C ILE A 116 -3.05 -5.61 -5.72
N ASP A 117 -3.31 -6.61 -4.89
CA ASP A 117 -2.50 -7.83 -4.82
C ASP A 117 -2.57 -8.62 -6.14
N ILE A 118 -3.73 -8.65 -6.81
CA ILE A 118 -3.86 -9.19 -8.16
C ILE A 118 -3.01 -8.38 -9.15
N ALA A 119 -3.09 -7.05 -9.11
CA ALA A 119 -2.31 -6.18 -10.00
C ALA A 119 -0.79 -6.32 -9.78
N TYR A 120 -0.34 -6.47 -8.52
CA TYR A 120 1.06 -6.75 -8.20
C TYR A 120 1.52 -8.09 -8.74
N THR A 121 0.69 -9.12 -8.61
CA THR A 121 0.99 -10.46 -9.14
C THR A 121 1.10 -10.45 -10.68
N ILE A 122 0.21 -9.73 -11.37
CA ILE A 122 0.28 -9.54 -12.83
C ILE A 122 1.56 -8.79 -13.22
N THR A 123 1.87 -7.71 -12.48
CA THR A 123 3.07 -6.88 -12.74
C THR A 123 4.35 -7.68 -12.57
N ALA A 124 4.44 -8.46 -11.51
CA ALA A 124 5.56 -9.36 -11.26
C ALA A 124 5.72 -10.40 -12.38
N GLY A 125 4.62 -11.01 -12.83
CA GLY A 125 4.63 -11.93 -13.97
C GLY A 125 5.19 -11.27 -15.25
N LYS A 126 4.79 -10.02 -15.56
CA LYS A 126 5.32 -9.26 -16.69
C LYS A 126 6.81 -8.95 -16.54
N ALA A 127 7.24 -8.55 -15.35
CA ALA A 127 8.65 -8.31 -15.06
C ALA A 127 9.49 -9.59 -15.25
N MET A 128 9.01 -10.74 -14.76
CA MET A 128 9.68 -12.04 -14.92
C MET A 128 9.78 -12.47 -16.39
N VAL A 129 8.74 -12.25 -17.19
CA VAL A 129 8.80 -12.50 -18.64
C VAL A 129 9.89 -11.65 -19.29
N THR A 130 9.96 -10.36 -18.97
CA THR A 130 11.02 -9.48 -19.49
C THR A 130 12.41 -9.92 -19.05
N LEU A 131 12.57 -10.35 -17.80
CA LEU A 131 13.84 -10.90 -17.28
C LEU A 131 14.25 -12.17 -18.03
N ALA A 132 13.30 -13.10 -18.24
CA ALA A 132 13.56 -14.35 -18.98
C ALA A 132 14.00 -14.05 -20.40
N ASN A 133 13.30 -13.20 -21.13
CA ASN A 133 13.64 -12.84 -22.51
C ASN A 133 15.03 -12.19 -22.61
N THR A 134 15.36 -11.29 -21.68
CA THR A 134 16.70 -10.67 -21.63
C THR A 134 17.79 -11.72 -21.34
N ALA A 135 17.54 -12.63 -20.39
CA ALA A 135 18.51 -13.69 -20.06
C ALA A 135 18.69 -14.69 -21.20
N CYS A 136 17.62 -15.08 -21.90
CA CYS A 136 17.70 -15.92 -23.11
C CYS A 136 18.53 -15.23 -24.20
N GLY A 137 18.33 -13.93 -24.44
CA GLY A 137 19.11 -13.14 -25.40
C GLY A 137 20.62 -13.16 -25.10
N TRP A 138 21.01 -13.04 -23.83
CA TRP A 138 22.42 -13.11 -23.42
C TRP A 138 23.04 -14.49 -23.62
N GLN A 139 22.23 -15.55 -23.55
CA GLN A 139 22.70 -16.93 -23.76
C GLN A 139 22.62 -17.37 -25.23
N GLY A 140 22.12 -16.50 -26.12
CA GLY A 140 21.93 -16.84 -27.53
C GLY A 140 20.84 -17.90 -27.76
N ILE A 141 19.89 -18.03 -26.83
CA ILE A 141 18.76 -18.96 -26.94
C ILE A 141 17.72 -18.32 -27.85
N ASP A 142 17.27 -19.08 -28.86
CA ASP A 142 16.20 -18.64 -29.75
C ASP A 142 14.92 -18.28 -28.97
N ALA A 143 14.21 -17.25 -29.44
CA ALA A 143 13.01 -16.77 -28.78
C ALA A 143 11.93 -17.86 -28.58
N ASP A 144 11.82 -18.79 -29.54
CA ASP A 144 10.88 -19.92 -29.47
C ASP A 144 11.25 -20.98 -28.41
N ALA A 145 12.54 -21.07 -28.07
CA ALA A 145 13.06 -21.99 -27.06
C ALA A 145 13.10 -21.38 -25.65
N CYS A 146 12.90 -20.05 -25.53
CA CYS A 146 12.92 -19.34 -24.26
C CYS A 146 11.68 -19.69 -23.41
N PHE A 147 11.90 -19.99 -22.12
CA PHE A 147 10.82 -20.22 -21.17
C PHE A 147 10.29 -18.88 -20.63
N ASP A 148 9.42 -18.25 -21.39
CA ASP A 148 8.85 -16.92 -21.10
C ASP A 148 7.33 -16.94 -20.91
N LYS A 149 6.74 -18.09 -20.62
CA LYS A 149 5.28 -18.24 -20.50
C LYS A 149 4.74 -17.42 -19.34
N SER A 150 3.93 -16.41 -19.65
CA SER A 150 3.38 -15.44 -18.67
C SER A 150 2.65 -16.13 -17.51
N TRP A 151 1.83 -17.17 -17.79
CA TRP A 151 1.13 -17.91 -16.75
C TRP A 151 2.09 -18.61 -15.77
N ALA A 152 3.17 -19.21 -16.29
CA ALA A 152 4.15 -19.93 -15.46
C ALA A 152 4.92 -18.95 -14.56
N MET A 153 5.36 -17.82 -15.11
CA MET A 153 6.03 -16.75 -14.36
C MET A 153 5.13 -16.21 -13.23
N THR A 154 3.84 -16.02 -13.52
CA THR A 154 2.86 -15.57 -12.51
C THR A 154 2.66 -16.64 -11.41
N VAL A 155 2.61 -17.92 -11.77
CA VAL A 155 2.50 -19.03 -10.78
C VAL A 155 3.77 -19.14 -9.93
N ILE A 156 4.95 -18.99 -10.52
CA ILE A 156 6.23 -18.99 -9.76
C ILE A 156 6.23 -17.86 -8.73
N PHE A 157 5.83 -16.65 -9.12
CA PHE A 157 5.72 -15.54 -8.19
C PHE A 157 4.71 -15.84 -7.07
N GLY A 158 3.53 -16.40 -7.41
CA GLY A 158 2.55 -16.84 -6.41
C GLY A 158 3.12 -17.87 -5.43
N GLY A 159 3.91 -18.83 -5.90
CA GLY A 159 4.62 -19.79 -5.05
C GLY A 159 5.57 -19.13 -4.04
N VAL A 160 6.33 -18.12 -4.50
CA VAL A 160 7.17 -17.30 -3.62
C VAL A 160 6.33 -16.57 -2.58
N GLN A 161 5.18 -16.01 -2.98
CA GLN A 161 4.28 -15.32 -2.05
C GLN A 161 3.65 -16.27 -1.02
N ILE A 162 3.30 -17.51 -1.40
CA ILE A 162 2.82 -18.54 -0.45
C ILE A 162 3.86 -18.78 0.64
N VAL A 163 5.12 -19.00 0.27
CA VAL A 163 6.21 -19.22 1.24
C VAL A 163 6.42 -17.99 2.12
N SER A 164 6.49 -16.81 1.52
CA SER A 164 6.71 -15.55 2.23
C SER A 164 5.58 -15.23 3.21
N SER A 165 4.34 -15.54 2.86
CA SER A 165 3.16 -15.30 3.72
C SER A 165 3.15 -16.14 5.00
N GLN A 166 3.96 -17.23 5.08
CA GLN A 166 4.06 -18.04 6.28
C GLN A 166 5.08 -17.50 7.30
N VAL A 167 5.96 -16.57 6.88
CA VAL A 167 6.94 -15.97 7.79
C VAL A 167 6.21 -15.05 8.78
N PRO A 168 6.33 -15.30 10.10
CA PRO A 168 5.66 -14.47 11.10
C PRO A 168 6.19 -13.05 11.07
N ASN A 169 5.28 -12.06 11.14
CA ASN A 169 5.61 -10.63 11.23
C ASN A 169 6.50 -10.09 10.09
N LEU A 170 6.47 -10.72 8.91
CA LEU A 170 7.23 -10.25 7.75
C LEU A 170 6.80 -8.82 7.36
N GLU A 171 5.52 -8.52 7.49
CA GLU A 171 4.92 -7.21 7.23
C GLU A 171 5.44 -6.11 8.16
N SER A 172 5.83 -6.47 9.38
CA SER A 172 6.39 -5.53 10.37
C SER A 172 7.90 -5.35 10.26
N ALA A 173 8.56 -6.16 9.40
CA ALA A 173 9.99 -6.07 9.19
C ALA A 173 10.35 -4.82 8.38
N TRP A 174 11.02 -3.87 9.00
CA TRP A 174 11.39 -2.59 8.37
C TRP A 174 12.18 -2.77 7.07
N TRP A 175 12.97 -3.83 6.97
CA TRP A 175 13.79 -4.11 5.79
C TRP A 175 12.94 -4.49 4.57
N VAL A 176 11.76 -5.09 4.75
CA VAL A 176 10.81 -5.38 3.66
C VAL A 176 10.32 -4.07 3.05
N SER A 177 9.91 -3.11 3.89
CA SER A 177 9.50 -1.78 3.43
C SER A 177 10.66 -1.01 2.80
N ALA A 178 11.88 -1.14 3.34
CA ALA A 178 13.07 -0.51 2.78
C ALA A 178 13.41 -1.06 1.38
N ILE A 179 13.33 -2.37 1.18
CA ILE A 179 13.49 -2.99 -0.14
C ILE A 179 12.45 -2.43 -1.11
N GLY A 180 11.15 -2.43 -0.72
CA GLY A 180 10.08 -1.91 -1.55
C GLY A 180 10.33 -0.46 -1.99
N THR A 181 10.76 0.39 -1.07
CA THR A 181 11.08 1.79 -1.34
C THR A 181 12.24 1.97 -2.30
N LEU A 182 13.38 1.36 -1.99
CA LEU A 182 14.60 1.51 -2.80
C LEU A 182 14.38 0.97 -4.21
N THR A 183 13.73 -0.17 -4.33
CA THR A 183 13.45 -0.79 -5.62
C THR A 183 12.44 0.03 -6.44
N SER A 184 11.40 0.63 -5.81
CA SER A 184 10.44 1.48 -6.53
C SER A 184 11.10 2.74 -7.07
N LEU A 185 11.91 3.42 -6.29
CA LEU A 185 12.67 4.58 -6.75
C LEU A 185 13.62 4.23 -7.89
N PHE A 186 14.28 3.06 -7.80
CA PHE A 186 15.23 2.64 -8.82
C PHE A 186 14.54 2.37 -10.16
N TYR A 187 13.53 1.47 -10.23
CA TYR A 187 12.90 1.16 -11.52
C TYR A 187 12.15 2.35 -12.12
N ALA A 188 11.56 3.19 -11.27
CA ALA A 188 10.86 4.36 -11.76
C ALA A 188 11.86 5.43 -12.27
N SER A 189 13.04 5.57 -11.64
CA SER A 189 14.12 6.42 -12.18
C SER A 189 14.66 5.90 -13.50
N VAL A 190 14.81 4.57 -13.66
CA VAL A 190 15.19 3.97 -14.93
C VAL A 190 14.15 4.25 -16.02
N ALA A 191 12.85 4.08 -15.70
CA ALA A 191 11.77 4.40 -16.63
C ALA A 191 11.80 5.87 -17.06
N LEU A 192 12.04 6.78 -16.10
CA LEU A 192 12.18 8.21 -16.35
C LEU A 192 13.37 8.51 -17.28
N VAL A 193 14.56 8.03 -16.93
CA VAL A 193 15.79 8.34 -17.67
C VAL A 193 15.76 7.77 -19.08
N LEU A 194 15.35 6.49 -19.23
CA LEU A 194 15.26 5.87 -20.55
C LEU A 194 14.12 6.47 -21.39
N GLY A 195 12.99 6.79 -20.78
CA GLY A 195 11.89 7.48 -21.44
C GLY A 195 12.33 8.83 -22.00
N LEU A 196 12.95 9.68 -21.18
CA LEU A 196 13.42 11.00 -21.61
C LEU A 196 14.57 10.92 -22.62
N LYS A 197 15.53 10.00 -22.42
CA LYS A 197 16.65 9.80 -23.35
C LYS A 197 16.17 9.46 -24.76
N ASN A 198 15.12 8.66 -24.87
CA ASN A 198 14.58 8.21 -26.16
C ASN A 198 13.38 9.03 -26.65
N ALA A 199 13.02 10.11 -25.96
CA ALA A 199 11.84 10.92 -26.24
C ALA A 199 11.86 11.59 -27.64
N HIS A 200 13.04 11.79 -28.22
CA HIS A 200 13.22 12.35 -29.58
C HIS A 200 12.94 11.34 -30.70
N ASN A 201 12.87 10.05 -30.39
CA ASN A 201 12.74 8.99 -31.42
C ASN A 201 11.33 8.90 -31.98
N ARG A 202 10.31 9.15 -31.16
CA ARG A 202 8.91 9.05 -31.57
C ARG A 202 8.07 10.06 -30.80
N LEU A 203 7.24 10.77 -31.54
CA LEU A 203 6.17 11.60 -30.95
C LEU A 203 4.87 10.88 -31.27
N GLY A 204 4.19 10.35 -30.29
CA GLY A 204 2.88 9.75 -30.46
C GLY A 204 1.86 10.75 -31.03
N SER A 205 0.75 10.25 -31.53
CA SER A 205 -0.33 11.06 -32.11
C SER A 205 -0.85 12.10 -31.07
N VAL A 206 -1.09 13.34 -31.53
CA VAL A 206 -1.63 14.40 -30.66
C VAL A 206 -2.98 14.00 -30.06
N ALA A 207 -3.83 13.34 -30.85
CA ALA A 207 -5.11 12.80 -30.40
C ALA A 207 -4.99 11.48 -29.61
N GLY A 208 -3.76 10.97 -29.45
CA GLY A 208 -3.44 9.69 -28.82
C GLY A 208 -3.67 8.49 -29.74
N ILE A 209 -3.45 7.28 -29.20
CA ILE A 209 -3.46 6.00 -29.92
C ILE A 209 -4.70 5.89 -30.80
N PRO A 210 -4.55 5.65 -32.11
CA PRO A 210 -5.68 5.53 -33.05
C PRO A 210 -6.45 4.24 -32.74
N ALA A 211 -7.77 4.33 -32.71
CA ALA A 211 -8.68 3.21 -32.54
C ALA A 211 -10.07 3.57 -33.07
N THR A 212 -10.95 2.58 -33.22
CA THR A 212 -12.36 2.84 -33.54
C THR A 212 -12.97 3.73 -32.45
N PRO A 213 -13.94 4.61 -32.76
CA PRO A 213 -14.49 5.56 -31.78
C PRO A 213 -14.95 4.91 -30.48
N VAL A 214 -15.60 3.74 -30.59
CA VAL A 214 -16.08 2.97 -29.42
C VAL A 214 -14.91 2.48 -28.56
N ASN A 215 -13.91 1.82 -29.16
CA ASN A 215 -12.75 1.31 -28.44
C ASN A 215 -11.92 2.45 -27.86
N LYS A 216 -11.79 3.58 -28.57
CA LYS A 216 -11.12 4.78 -28.08
C LYS A 216 -11.80 5.30 -26.82
N ALA A 217 -13.12 5.48 -26.83
CA ALA A 217 -13.88 5.96 -25.69
C ALA A 217 -13.68 5.08 -24.44
N PHE A 218 -13.80 3.76 -24.61
CA PHE A 218 -13.59 2.82 -23.50
C PHE A 218 -12.13 2.81 -23.01
N SER A 219 -11.16 2.90 -23.88
CA SER A 219 -9.74 2.94 -23.48
C SER A 219 -9.39 4.24 -22.76
N VAL A 220 -9.95 5.38 -23.20
CA VAL A 220 -9.82 6.68 -22.52
C VAL A 220 -10.43 6.61 -21.10
N MET A 221 -11.65 6.08 -20.97
CA MET A 221 -12.28 5.97 -19.65
C MET A 221 -11.51 5.02 -18.71
N SER A 222 -11.04 3.87 -19.22
CA SER A 222 -10.18 2.97 -18.44
C SER A 222 -8.86 3.61 -18.02
N SER A 223 -8.30 4.50 -18.84
CA SER A 223 -7.09 5.25 -18.54
C SER A 223 -7.27 6.26 -17.40
N LEU A 224 -8.47 6.84 -17.24
CA LEU A 224 -8.78 7.68 -16.07
C LEU A 224 -8.71 6.86 -14.77
N GLY A 225 -9.22 5.62 -14.80
CA GLY A 225 -9.06 4.70 -13.68
C GLY A 225 -7.59 4.38 -13.38
N ALA A 226 -6.78 4.14 -14.41
CA ALA A 226 -5.34 3.86 -14.23
C ALA A 226 -4.57 5.07 -13.65
N ILE A 227 -4.94 6.30 -14.02
CA ILE A 227 -4.43 7.52 -13.37
C ILE A 227 -4.89 7.53 -11.90
N GLY A 228 -6.17 7.27 -11.62
CA GLY A 228 -6.69 7.16 -10.25
C GLY A 228 -5.92 6.13 -9.42
N PHE A 229 -5.58 4.97 -9.98
CA PHE A 229 -4.76 3.95 -9.32
C PHE A 229 -3.41 4.51 -8.84
N ALA A 230 -2.73 5.29 -9.67
CA ALA A 230 -1.45 5.90 -9.30
C ALA A 230 -1.58 6.89 -8.12
N TYR A 231 -2.75 7.50 -7.92
CA TYR A 231 -3.01 8.45 -6.83
C TYR A 231 -3.78 7.87 -5.64
N THR A 232 -4.00 6.55 -5.57
CA THR A 232 -4.73 5.91 -4.47
C THR A 232 -3.81 5.61 -3.29
N PHE A 233 -3.52 6.59 -2.45
CA PHE A 233 -2.68 6.46 -1.25
C PHE A 233 -3.40 6.82 0.05
N SER A 234 -4.63 7.27 -0.02
CA SER A 234 -5.41 7.73 1.15
C SER A 234 -5.62 6.63 2.20
N THR A 235 -5.55 5.36 1.79
CA THR A 235 -5.68 4.20 2.67
C THR A 235 -4.60 4.10 3.73
N ILE A 236 -3.42 4.65 3.49
CA ILE A 236 -2.26 4.62 4.41
C ILE A 236 -2.02 5.97 5.10
N LEU A 237 -2.74 7.01 4.69
CA LEU A 237 -2.47 8.38 5.11
C LEU A 237 -2.68 8.58 6.60
N VAL A 238 -3.79 8.06 7.14
CA VAL A 238 -4.19 8.23 8.54
C VAL A 238 -3.23 7.50 9.48
N GLU A 239 -2.82 6.28 9.11
CA GLU A 239 -1.86 5.50 9.88
C GLU A 239 -0.48 6.19 9.94
N ILE A 240 -0.03 6.79 8.83
CA ILE A 240 1.21 7.59 8.83
C ILE A 240 1.04 8.79 9.76
N GLN A 241 -0.10 9.49 9.69
CA GLN A 241 -0.37 10.65 10.55
C GLN A 241 -0.36 10.29 12.03
N ASP A 242 -0.86 9.12 12.40
CA ASP A 242 -0.88 8.64 13.79
C ASP A 242 0.53 8.41 14.36
N THR A 243 1.54 8.26 13.52
CA THR A 243 2.94 8.13 13.98
C THR A 243 3.62 9.45 14.29
N LEU A 244 3.06 10.59 13.85
CA LEU A 244 3.71 11.89 13.90
C LEU A 244 3.81 12.45 15.31
N LYS A 245 4.99 12.97 15.65
CA LYS A 245 5.26 13.63 16.93
C LYS A 245 4.48 14.94 17.07
N GLN A 246 3.98 15.19 18.27
CA GLN A 246 3.32 16.43 18.66
C GLN A 246 4.08 17.07 19.83
N PRO A 247 4.11 18.40 19.99
CA PRO A 247 3.68 19.45 19.06
C PRO A 247 4.64 19.60 17.87
N PRO A 248 4.26 20.21 16.72
CA PRO A 248 2.97 20.84 16.42
C PRO A 248 1.87 19.81 16.16
N LYS A 249 0.57 20.27 16.04
CA LYS A 249 -0.56 19.38 15.74
C LYS A 249 -0.24 18.45 14.55
N ALA A 250 -0.60 17.17 14.67
CA ALA A 250 -0.34 16.15 13.66
C ALA A 250 -0.86 16.55 12.26
N SER A 251 -2.05 17.18 12.17
CA SER A 251 -2.63 17.66 10.92
C SER A 251 -1.76 18.72 10.21
N LYS A 252 -1.11 19.63 10.96
CA LYS A 252 -0.20 20.64 10.38
C LYS A 252 1.08 20.03 9.81
N THR A 253 1.66 19.08 10.55
CA THR A 253 2.86 18.34 10.07
C THR A 253 2.51 17.48 8.88
N MET A 254 1.37 16.79 8.95
CA MET A 254 0.87 15.94 7.89
C MET A 254 0.54 16.72 6.62
N GLY A 255 -0.12 17.87 6.72
CA GLY A 255 -0.42 18.73 5.57
C GLY A 255 0.84 19.16 4.80
N LYS A 256 1.94 19.49 5.52
CA LYS A 256 3.24 19.77 4.88
C LYS A 256 3.85 18.52 4.24
N ALA A 257 3.78 17.38 4.91
CA ALA A 257 4.29 16.10 4.40
C ALA A 257 3.54 15.69 3.12
N ILE A 258 2.21 15.79 3.11
CA ILE A 258 1.35 15.56 1.93
C ILE A 258 1.78 16.49 0.78
N SER A 259 1.92 17.78 1.04
CA SER A 259 2.29 18.75 0.00
C SER A 259 3.62 18.42 -0.66
N ILE A 260 4.65 18.09 0.13
CA ILE A 260 5.98 17.73 -0.37
C ILE A 260 5.91 16.43 -1.18
N SER A 261 5.27 15.40 -0.63
CA SER A 261 5.29 14.05 -1.22
C SER A 261 4.43 13.96 -2.47
N VAL A 262 3.20 14.49 -2.44
CA VAL A 262 2.29 14.40 -3.58
C VAL A 262 2.78 15.29 -4.73
N THR A 263 3.36 16.48 -4.42
CA THR A 263 3.97 17.34 -5.44
C THR A 263 5.23 16.69 -6.03
N GLY A 264 6.08 16.07 -5.21
CA GLY A 264 7.23 15.31 -5.72
C GLY A 264 6.80 14.15 -6.61
N ALA A 265 5.77 13.41 -6.20
CA ALA A 265 5.25 12.28 -6.97
C ALA A 265 4.63 12.71 -8.31
N VAL A 266 3.87 13.82 -8.36
CA VAL A 266 3.27 14.27 -9.63
C VAL A 266 4.32 14.70 -10.64
N VAL A 267 5.39 15.37 -10.21
CA VAL A 267 6.51 15.72 -11.11
C VAL A 267 7.10 14.44 -11.71
N PHE A 268 7.31 13.43 -10.87
CA PHE A 268 7.84 12.14 -11.30
C PHE A 268 6.88 11.44 -12.26
N TYR A 269 5.60 11.37 -11.93
CA TYR A 269 4.56 10.76 -12.76
C TYR A 269 4.39 11.44 -14.10
N PHE A 270 4.39 12.77 -14.11
CA PHE A 270 4.28 13.57 -15.31
C PHE A 270 5.45 13.31 -16.26
N LEU A 271 6.67 13.35 -15.73
CA LEU A 271 7.88 13.14 -16.54
C LEU A 271 7.98 11.69 -17.07
N VAL A 272 7.62 10.68 -16.27
CA VAL A 272 7.58 9.27 -16.73
C VAL A 272 6.51 9.07 -17.78
N ALA A 273 5.32 9.64 -17.59
CA ALA A 273 4.22 9.52 -18.56
C ALA A 273 4.57 10.18 -19.90
N VAL A 274 5.06 11.43 -19.85
CA VAL A 274 5.47 12.21 -21.03
C VAL A 274 6.65 11.56 -21.71
N GLY A 275 7.72 11.24 -20.99
CA GLY A 275 8.93 10.61 -21.54
C GLY A 275 8.64 9.24 -22.15
N GLY A 276 7.85 8.42 -21.46
CA GLY A 276 7.45 7.09 -21.95
C GLY A 276 6.60 7.15 -23.21
N TYR A 277 5.60 8.03 -23.29
CA TYR A 277 4.81 8.20 -24.50
C TYR A 277 5.61 8.85 -25.63
N ALA A 278 6.45 9.84 -25.36
CA ALA A 278 7.32 10.45 -26.36
C ALA A 278 8.33 9.45 -26.96
N SER A 279 8.86 8.52 -26.16
CA SER A 279 9.85 7.54 -26.61
C SER A 279 9.25 6.42 -27.44
N LEU A 280 8.03 5.97 -27.12
CA LEU A 280 7.41 4.78 -27.74
C LEU A 280 6.22 5.12 -28.66
N GLY A 281 5.68 6.33 -28.54
CA GLY A 281 4.54 6.78 -29.32
C GLY A 281 3.31 5.91 -29.11
N ASP A 282 2.54 5.69 -30.19
CA ASP A 282 1.29 4.94 -30.15
C ASP A 282 1.48 3.43 -29.84
N ALA A 283 2.73 2.93 -29.89
CA ALA A 283 3.08 1.56 -29.54
C ALA A 283 3.43 1.39 -28.05
N VAL A 284 3.23 2.42 -27.22
CA VAL A 284 3.54 2.36 -25.77
C VAL A 284 2.76 1.22 -25.09
N PRO A 285 3.46 0.27 -24.41
CA PRO A 285 2.80 -0.85 -23.76
C PRO A 285 2.15 -0.43 -22.44
N ALA A 286 1.23 -1.25 -21.92
CA ALA A 286 0.63 -1.04 -20.61
C ALA A 286 1.66 -1.14 -19.47
N TYR A 287 2.66 -1.98 -19.61
CA TYR A 287 3.81 -2.12 -18.72
C TYR A 287 5.03 -1.49 -19.40
N ILE A 288 5.36 -0.26 -19.04
CA ILE A 288 6.33 0.58 -19.78
C ILE A 288 7.72 -0.05 -19.89
N LEU A 289 8.23 -0.71 -18.82
CA LEU A 289 9.58 -1.29 -18.81
C LEU A 289 9.75 -2.41 -19.84
N GLY A 290 8.67 -3.07 -20.25
CA GLY A 290 8.69 -4.09 -21.30
C GLY A 290 8.85 -3.53 -22.71
N GLY A 291 8.71 -2.21 -22.92
CA GLY A 291 8.85 -1.56 -24.22
C GLY A 291 10.01 -0.58 -24.33
N LEU A 292 10.63 -0.19 -23.21
CA LEU A 292 11.73 0.78 -23.23
C LEU A 292 12.98 0.19 -23.88
N VAL A 293 13.66 1.02 -24.67
CA VAL A 293 14.93 0.69 -25.33
C VAL A 293 16.09 1.28 -24.52
N GLY A 294 17.07 0.46 -24.21
CA GLY A 294 18.26 0.88 -23.45
C GLY A 294 19.26 -0.27 -23.29
N PRO A 295 20.34 -0.07 -22.51
CA PRO A 295 21.26 -1.14 -22.21
C PRO A 295 20.52 -2.32 -21.52
N GLU A 296 20.68 -3.52 -22.04
CA GLU A 296 19.93 -4.70 -21.56
C GLU A 296 20.08 -4.95 -20.08
N TRP A 297 21.29 -4.75 -19.53
CA TRP A 297 21.55 -4.90 -18.10
C TRP A 297 20.77 -3.88 -17.24
N VAL A 298 20.51 -2.66 -17.76
CA VAL A 298 19.70 -1.64 -17.07
C VAL A 298 18.23 -2.09 -17.04
N ILE A 299 17.73 -2.57 -18.17
CA ILE A 299 16.35 -3.10 -18.29
C ILE A 299 16.18 -4.32 -17.39
N PHE A 300 17.16 -5.23 -17.38
CA PHE A 300 17.18 -6.38 -16.50
C PHE A 300 17.15 -5.95 -15.02
N ALA A 301 18.06 -5.06 -14.60
CA ALA A 301 18.10 -4.57 -13.23
C ALA A 301 16.80 -3.85 -12.81
N ALA A 302 16.19 -3.06 -13.70
CA ALA A 302 14.92 -2.39 -13.43
C ALA A 302 13.77 -3.41 -13.22
N ASN A 303 13.68 -4.45 -14.07
CA ASN A 303 12.66 -5.49 -13.90
C ASN A 303 12.90 -6.34 -12.65
N PHE A 304 14.16 -6.61 -12.30
CA PHE A 304 14.51 -7.25 -11.03
C PHE A 304 14.08 -6.40 -9.82
N ALA A 305 14.28 -5.09 -9.91
CA ALA A 305 13.80 -4.15 -8.89
C ALA A 305 12.26 -4.13 -8.80
N VAL A 306 11.54 -4.22 -9.92
CA VAL A 306 10.07 -4.38 -9.91
C VAL A 306 9.68 -5.63 -9.13
N LEU A 307 10.35 -6.77 -9.35
CA LEU A 307 10.06 -7.99 -8.57
C LEU A 307 10.26 -7.78 -7.08
N GLY A 308 11.35 -7.14 -6.67
CA GLY A 308 11.62 -6.83 -5.27
C GLY A 308 10.54 -5.93 -4.66
N HIS A 309 10.07 -4.92 -5.40
CA HIS A 309 8.96 -4.07 -4.98
C HIS A 309 7.65 -4.84 -4.88
N MET A 310 7.27 -5.60 -5.93
CA MET A 310 6.02 -6.36 -5.94
C MET A 310 6.00 -7.43 -4.84
N TRP A 311 7.14 -8.07 -4.57
CA TRP A 311 7.27 -9.03 -3.48
C TRP A 311 7.01 -8.39 -2.12
N SER A 312 7.65 -7.27 -1.83
CA SER A 312 7.50 -6.58 -0.55
C SER A 312 6.12 -5.93 -0.40
N ALA A 313 5.64 -5.23 -1.43
CA ALA A 313 4.36 -4.54 -1.41
C ALA A 313 3.19 -5.52 -1.27
N TYR A 314 3.22 -6.66 -1.96
CA TYR A 314 2.21 -7.71 -1.82
C TYR A 314 2.05 -8.16 -0.37
N GLN A 315 3.15 -8.48 0.33
CA GLN A 315 3.09 -8.93 1.73
C GLN A 315 2.50 -7.87 2.65
N ILE A 316 2.83 -6.60 2.41
CA ILE A 316 2.32 -5.47 3.18
C ILE A 316 0.81 -5.30 2.98
N PHE A 317 0.34 -5.34 1.73
CA PHE A 317 -1.08 -5.18 1.40
C PHE A 317 -1.93 -6.42 1.72
N ALA A 318 -1.39 -7.64 1.59
CA ALA A 318 -2.09 -8.88 1.91
C ALA A 318 -2.34 -9.07 3.40
N HIS A 319 -1.49 -8.49 4.28
CA HIS A 319 -1.56 -8.73 5.72
C HIS A 319 -2.92 -8.39 6.36
N PRO A 320 -3.54 -7.23 6.11
CA PRO A 320 -4.88 -6.95 6.65
C PRO A 320 -5.96 -7.93 6.17
N MET A 321 -5.78 -8.51 4.99
CA MET A 321 -6.68 -9.55 4.52
C MET A 321 -6.45 -10.86 5.27
N PHE A 322 -5.20 -11.23 5.56
CA PHE A 322 -4.89 -12.38 6.41
C PHE A 322 -5.53 -12.24 7.78
N ASP A 323 -5.37 -11.07 8.42
CA ASP A 323 -5.97 -10.78 9.73
C ASP A 323 -7.50 -10.88 9.68
N THR A 324 -8.12 -10.37 8.62
CA THR A 324 -9.56 -10.45 8.44
C THR A 324 -10.03 -11.91 8.30
N LEU A 325 -9.39 -12.69 7.45
CA LEU A 325 -9.73 -14.11 7.24
C LEU A 325 -9.52 -14.92 8.51
N GLU A 326 -8.38 -14.74 9.17
CA GLU A 326 -8.06 -15.42 10.43
C GLU A 326 -9.05 -15.05 11.55
N SER A 327 -9.50 -13.79 11.62
CA SER A 327 -10.52 -13.35 12.60
C SER A 327 -11.89 -13.98 12.34
N HIS A 328 -12.29 -14.16 11.08
CA HIS A 328 -13.53 -14.85 10.72
C HIS A 328 -13.50 -16.33 11.09
N VAL A 329 -12.35 -17.00 10.87
CA VAL A 329 -12.16 -18.40 11.28
C VAL A 329 -12.24 -18.52 12.81
N LYS A 330 -11.62 -17.61 13.57
CA LYS A 330 -11.72 -17.54 15.03
C LYS A 330 -13.18 -17.36 15.48
N ALA A 331 -13.88 -16.40 14.88
CA ALA A 331 -15.29 -16.13 15.21
C ALA A 331 -16.17 -17.35 14.92
N PHE A 332 -15.91 -18.08 13.84
CA PHE A 332 -16.61 -19.32 13.52
C PHE A 332 -16.39 -20.40 14.59
N HIS A 333 -15.14 -20.63 15.01
CA HIS A 333 -14.83 -21.58 16.08
C HIS A 333 -15.48 -21.21 17.41
N LEU A 334 -15.47 -19.93 17.77
CA LEU A 334 -16.15 -19.43 18.98
C LEU A 334 -17.66 -19.65 18.94
N ARG A 335 -18.30 -19.36 17.81
CA ARG A 335 -19.75 -19.59 17.65
C ARG A 335 -20.08 -21.09 17.77
N ARG A 336 -19.25 -21.95 17.18
CA ARG A 336 -19.41 -23.39 17.24
C ARG A 336 -19.23 -23.93 18.67
N ALA A 337 -18.19 -23.50 19.37
CA ALA A 337 -17.95 -23.85 20.78
C ALA A 337 -19.13 -23.46 21.67
N LYS A 338 -19.60 -22.21 21.55
CA LYS A 338 -20.80 -21.74 22.26
C LYS A 338 -22.05 -22.57 21.96
N ALA A 339 -22.25 -22.95 20.69
CA ALA A 339 -23.40 -23.76 20.27
C ALA A 339 -23.35 -25.19 20.82
N HIS A 340 -22.16 -25.72 21.11
CA HIS A 340 -21.98 -27.07 21.69
C HIS A 340 -21.87 -27.05 23.23
N GLY A 341 -22.10 -25.88 23.88
CA GLY A 341 -22.01 -25.74 25.33
C GLY A 341 -20.59 -25.78 25.89
N ASP A 342 -19.58 -25.66 25.02
CA ASP A 342 -18.18 -25.60 25.44
C ASP A 342 -17.89 -24.21 26.04
N THR A 343 -17.61 -24.20 27.35
CA THR A 343 -17.26 -22.99 28.10
C THR A 343 -15.76 -22.78 28.24
N GLU A 344 -14.94 -23.81 27.96
CA GLU A 344 -13.49 -23.73 28.14
C GLU A 344 -12.81 -22.86 27.07
N LEU A 345 -13.18 -23.02 25.80
CA LEU A 345 -12.56 -22.27 24.71
C LEU A 345 -12.82 -20.74 24.82
N PRO A 346 -14.08 -20.29 25.06
CA PRO A 346 -14.34 -18.88 25.31
C PRO A 346 -13.62 -18.33 26.56
N ALA A 347 -13.58 -19.10 27.67
CA ALA A 347 -12.89 -18.70 28.90
C ALA A 347 -11.38 -18.56 28.70
N ARG A 348 -10.76 -19.51 28.02
CA ARG A 348 -9.33 -19.49 27.69
C ARG A 348 -8.95 -18.32 26.77
N MET A 349 -9.82 -17.98 25.82
CA MET A 349 -9.62 -16.80 24.98
C MET A 349 -9.73 -15.49 25.77
N GLU A 350 -10.65 -15.42 26.73
CA GLU A 350 -10.80 -14.25 27.59
C GLU A 350 -9.59 -14.09 28.54
N GLU A 351 -9.07 -15.19 29.07
CA GLU A 351 -7.87 -15.22 29.92
C GLU A 351 -6.63 -14.75 29.13
N LEU A 352 -6.46 -15.22 27.89
CA LEU A 352 -5.38 -14.77 27.00
C LEU A 352 -5.52 -13.28 26.65
N LYS A 353 -6.73 -12.79 26.44
CA LYS A 353 -6.99 -11.35 26.27
C LYS A 353 -6.57 -10.55 27.51
N ARG A 354 -6.93 -11.00 28.70
CA ARG A 354 -6.56 -10.33 29.97
C ARG A 354 -5.06 -10.37 30.21
N ALA A 355 -4.39 -11.49 29.95
CA ALA A 355 -2.95 -11.62 30.06
C ALA A 355 -2.22 -10.68 29.10
N SER A 356 -2.72 -10.56 27.87
CA SER A 356 -2.22 -9.64 26.85
C SER A 356 -2.36 -8.17 27.25
N MET A 357 -3.52 -7.79 27.76
CA MET A 357 -3.73 -6.44 28.30
C MET A 357 -2.82 -6.15 29.48
N ALA A 358 -2.67 -7.12 30.42
CA ALA A 358 -1.80 -6.97 31.57
C ALA A 358 -0.32 -6.83 31.20
N ALA A 359 0.15 -7.58 30.20
CA ALA A 359 1.51 -7.46 29.68
C ALA A 359 1.80 -6.11 29.02
N LYS A 360 0.77 -5.42 28.49
CA LYS A 360 0.89 -4.08 27.92
C LYS A 360 0.85 -2.97 28.95
N THR A 361 0.15 -3.18 30.06
CA THR A 361 0.01 -2.20 31.14
C THR A 361 1.09 -2.34 32.22
N ALA A 362 1.93 -3.39 32.16
CA ALA A 362 3.04 -3.59 33.09
C ALA A 362 4.08 -2.47 32.94
N PRO A 363 4.46 -1.76 34.02
CA PRO A 363 5.48 -0.72 33.99
C PRO A 363 6.82 -1.26 33.46
N LEU A 364 7.57 -0.43 32.73
CA LEU A 364 8.88 -0.81 32.17
C LEU A 364 9.89 -1.25 33.25
N ASP A 365 9.75 -0.74 34.46
CA ASP A 365 10.61 -1.08 35.60
C ASP A 365 10.40 -2.51 36.13
N ALA A 366 9.21 -3.08 35.94
CA ALA A 366 8.94 -4.48 36.30
C ALA A 366 9.56 -5.48 35.33
N LYS A 367 9.85 -5.08 34.10
CA LYS A 367 10.54 -5.92 33.10
C LYS A 367 12.07 -5.95 33.27
N ALA A 368 12.65 -4.96 33.92
CA ALA A 368 14.07 -4.90 34.22
C ALA A 368 14.44 -5.79 35.43
N THR A 369 13.58 -5.88 36.43
CA THR A 369 13.83 -6.68 37.64
C THR A 369 13.74 -8.19 37.43
N ASP A 370 12.98 -8.65 36.42
CA ASP A 370 12.86 -10.10 36.13
C ASP A 370 14.04 -10.64 35.31
N LEU A 371 14.81 -9.78 34.67
CA LEU A 371 16.05 -10.12 33.96
C LEU A 371 17.25 -10.21 34.92
N ASP A 372 17.25 -9.42 35.99
CA ASP A 372 18.30 -9.45 37.01
C ASP A 372 18.13 -10.61 38.02
N ALA A 373 16.90 -11.12 38.19
CA ALA A 373 16.61 -12.23 39.11
C ALA A 373 17.05 -13.61 38.59
N LYS A 374 17.44 -13.75 37.33
CA LYS A 374 17.90 -15.02 36.70
C LYS A 374 19.42 -15.08 36.46
N ALA A 375 20.20 -14.17 36.99
CA ALA A 375 21.66 -14.26 36.94
C ALA A 375 22.17 -15.16 38.07
N PRO A 376 22.96 -16.22 37.80
CA PRO A 376 23.53 -17.08 38.86
C PRO A 376 24.58 -16.31 39.64
N SER A 377 24.44 -16.33 40.97
CA SER A 377 25.44 -15.81 41.90
C SER A 377 26.75 -16.61 41.78
N ALA A 378 27.80 -16.00 41.30
CA ALA A 378 29.15 -16.51 41.40
C ALA A 378 30.05 -15.45 42.04
N ALA A 379 30.77 -15.90 43.04
CA ALA A 379 31.65 -15.20 43.93
C ALA A 379 32.94 -14.60 43.29
N PRO A 380 33.71 -13.79 44.02
CA PRO A 380 34.59 -12.77 43.47
C PRO A 380 36.02 -13.23 43.29
N ALA A 381 36.69 -12.80 42.24
CA ALA A 381 38.15 -12.54 42.22
C ALA A 381 38.60 -11.89 40.91
N GLY A 382 39.17 -10.73 41.01
CA GLY A 382 40.34 -10.24 40.28
C GLY A 382 40.24 -9.97 38.78
N GLY A 383 40.36 -8.69 38.37
CA GLY A 383 40.87 -8.40 37.04
C GLY A 383 40.13 -7.29 36.24
N GLU A 384 40.78 -6.23 36.02
CA GLU A 384 40.38 -5.00 35.30
C GLU A 384 39.93 -5.10 33.81
N PRO A 385 39.95 -6.24 33.10
CA PRO A 385 39.43 -6.28 31.71
C PRO A 385 37.92 -6.47 31.54
N GLN A 386 37.16 -6.70 32.61
CA GLN A 386 35.71 -6.98 32.49
C GLN A 386 34.84 -5.74 32.28
N LEU A 387 35.25 -4.58 32.74
CA LEU A 387 34.49 -3.33 32.58
C LEU A 387 34.33 -2.89 31.11
N ARG A 388 35.30 -3.17 30.25
CA ARG A 388 35.19 -2.91 28.80
C ARG A 388 34.30 -3.90 28.04
N ARG A 389 34.12 -5.12 28.55
CA ARG A 389 33.18 -6.09 27.95
C ARG A 389 31.73 -5.82 28.37
N LEU A 390 31.50 -5.44 29.60
CA LEU A 390 30.17 -5.08 30.11
C LEU A 390 29.62 -3.81 29.44
N SER A 391 30.47 -2.82 29.20
CA SER A 391 30.06 -1.62 28.44
C SER A 391 29.72 -1.91 26.97
N ARG A 392 30.37 -2.88 26.33
CA ARG A 392 30.04 -3.31 24.96
C ARG A 392 28.74 -4.13 24.92
N VAL A 393 28.49 -5.00 25.89
CA VAL A 393 27.24 -5.78 25.99
C VAL A 393 26.06 -4.86 26.32
N SER A 394 26.24 -3.88 27.22
CA SER A 394 25.24 -2.85 27.50
C SER A 394 24.96 -1.97 26.27
N ALA A 395 25.98 -1.56 25.52
CA ALA A 395 25.81 -0.79 24.29
C ALA A 395 25.13 -1.62 23.18
N MET A 396 25.41 -2.92 23.06
CA MET A 396 24.74 -3.81 22.14
C MET A 396 23.28 -4.08 22.56
N SER A 397 23.01 -4.23 23.85
CA SER A 397 21.65 -4.38 24.40
C SER A 397 20.82 -3.12 24.16
N THR A 398 21.42 -1.94 24.36
CA THR A 398 20.77 -0.64 24.10
C THR A 398 20.53 -0.42 22.59
N ALA A 399 21.47 -0.82 21.75
CA ALA A 399 21.32 -0.77 20.29
C ALA A 399 20.28 -1.78 19.79
N ALA A 400 20.21 -2.98 20.38
CA ALA A 400 19.21 -3.98 20.06
C ALA A 400 17.79 -3.55 20.52
N SER A 401 17.66 -2.95 21.71
CA SER A 401 16.39 -2.42 22.19
C SER A 401 15.94 -1.19 21.39
N GLN A 402 16.86 -0.33 20.97
CA GLN A 402 16.55 0.78 20.05
C GLN A 402 16.21 0.26 18.64
N GLY A 403 16.83 -0.82 18.18
CA GLY A 403 16.48 -1.53 16.95
C GLY A 403 15.08 -2.12 17.01
N LEU A 404 14.73 -2.82 18.10
CA LEU A 404 13.40 -3.37 18.34
C LEU A 404 12.31 -2.28 18.47
N GLN A 405 12.63 -1.14 19.09
CA GLN A 405 11.72 0.01 19.13
C GLN A 405 11.52 0.67 17.76
N ARG A 406 12.55 0.71 16.91
CA ARG A 406 12.42 1.17 15.52
C ARG A 406 11.58 0.19 14.69
N LEU A 407 11.67 -1.11 14.96
CA LEU A 407 10.87 -2.16 14.33
C LEU A 407 9.38 -2.03 14.63
N SER A 408 9.01 -1.72 15.89
CA SER A 408 7.61 -1.55 16.28
C SER A 408 6.93 -0.33 15.63
N GLN A 409 7.70 0.66 15.24
CA GLN A 409 7.20 1.89 14.59
C GLN A 409 6.94 1.72 13.09
N SER A 410 7.70 0.88 12.41
CA SER A 410 7.44 0.54 11.00
C SER A 410 6.20 -0.33 10.84
N ALA A 411 5.88 -1.17 11.82
CA ALA A 411 4.68 -2.00 11.85
C ALA A 411 3.38 -1.18 11.96
N ALA A 412 3.41 -0.04 12.66
CA ALA A 412 2.24 0.84 12.75
C ALA A 412 1.86 1.47 11.40
N MET A 413 2.80 1.56 10.46
CA MET A 413 2.65 2.27 9.21
C MET A 413 1.79 1.54 8.16
N TYR A 414 1.61 0.23 8.30
CA TYR A 414 0.91 -0.60 7.30
C TYR A 414 -0.31 -1.35 7.84
N ARG A 415 -0.79 -1.01 9.04
CA ARG A 415 -2.04 -1.57 9.55
C ARG A 415 -3.23 -0.93 8.85
N VAL A 416 -3.57 -1.42 7.68
CA VAL A 416 -4.89 -1.19 7.10
C VAL A 416 -5.91 -1.87 8.01
N SER A 417 -6.60 -1.07 8.81
CA SER A 417 -7.61 -1.57 9.71
C SER A 417 -8.87 -1.94 8.94
N THR A 418 -9.15 -3.21 8.92
CA THR A 418 -10.44 -3.69 8.47
C THR A 418 -11.44 -3.52 9.61
N GLY A 419 -12.38 -2.60 9.47
CA GLY A 419 -13.43 -2.34 10.46
C GLY A 419 -14.43 -3.48 10.70
N PHE A 420 -14.10 -4.69 10.24
CA PHE A 420 -14.88 -5.90 10.48
C PHE A 420 -14.55 -6.60 11.80
N VAL A 421 -13.52 -6.17 12.50
CA VAL A 421 -13.16 -6.72 13.80
C VAL A 421 -13.62 -5.75 14.88
N ASN A 422 -14.72 -6.07 15.54
CA ASN A 422 -15.14 -5.39 16.76
C ASN A 422 -14.03 -5.52 17.81
N GLU A 423 -13.60 -4.35 18.33
CA GLU A 423 -12.80 -4.15 19.53
C GLU A 423 -11.35 -4.65 19.52
N THR A 424 -10.48 -3.67 19.42
CA THR A 424 -9.15 -3.53 20.08
C THR A 424 -8.53 -4.79 20.67
N VAL A 425 -7.97 -5.64 19.82
CA VAL A 425 -6.97 -6.63 20.24
C VAL A 425 -5.69 -6.38 19.43
N PRO A 426 -4.52 -6.33 20.07
CA PRO A 426 -3.26 -6.11 19.38
C PRO A 426 -2.89 -7.27 18.46
N SER A 427 -2.56 -6.95 17.23
CA SER A 427 -2.34 -7.90 16.12
C SER A 427 -1.31 -9.01 16.39
N ASN A 428 -0.31 -8.77 17.23
CA ASN A 428 0.78 -9.73 17.44
C ASN A 428 0.41 -10.92 18.34
N GLU A 429 -0.64 -10.82 19.14
CA GLU A 429 -1.03 -11.89 20.06
C GLU A 429 -2.22 -12.71 19.55
N GLU A 430 -3.03 -12.15 18.64
CA GLU A 430 -4.10 -12.90 17.98
C GLU A 430 -3.59 -14.02 17.07
N HIS A 431 -2.40 -13.88 16.48
CA HIS A 431 -1.80 -14.91 15.63
C HIS A 431 -1.55 -16.24 16.36
N PHE A 432 -1.33 -16.21 17.68
CA PHE A 432 -1.11 -17.42 18.49
C PHE A 432 -2.39 -18.20 18.81
N LEU A 433 -3.57 -17.65 18.56
CA LEU A 433 -4.83 -18.30 18.92
C LEU A 433 -5.35 -19.30 17.89
N LEU A 434 -4.92 -19.20 16.62
CA LEU A 434 -5.28 -20.19 15.60
C LEU A 434 -4.20 -21.28 15.51
N PRO A 435 -4.59 -22.55 15.37
CA PRO A 435 -3.66 -23.61 15.01
C PRO A 435 -2.85 -23.22 13.77
N ILE A 436 -1.53 -23.51 13.79
CA ILE A 436 -0.59 -23.14 12.71
C ILE A 436 -1.11 -23.60 11.33
N TRP A 437 -1.68 -24.81 11.25
CA TRP A 437 -2.22 -25.35 9.99
C TRP A 437 -3.38 -24.54 9.42
N GLN A 438 -4.27 -23.98 10.29
CA GLN A 438 -5.37 -23.12 9.84
C GLN A 438 -4.86 -21.79 9.30
N ARG A 439 -3.85 -21.23 9.94
CA ARG A 439 -3.19 -20.01 9.47
C ARG A 439 -2.51 -20.23 8.12
N ILE A 440 -1.78 -21.36 7.98
CA ILE A 440 -1.18 -21.76 6.71
C ILE A 440 -2.26 -21.89 5.63
N LEU A 441 -3.37 -22.56 5.94
CA LEU A 441 -4.45 -22.79 4.99
C LEU A 441 -5.11 -21.49 4.53
N THR A 442 -5.44 -20.58 5.45
CA THR A 442 -6.12 -19.31 5.12
C THR A 442 -5.23 -18.40 4.26
N ARG A 443 -3.95 -18.28 4.61
CA ARG A 443 -2.98 -17.46 3.86
C ARG A 443 -2.71 -18.06 2.47
N THR A 444 -2.49 -19.37 2.40
CA THR A 444 -2.29 -20.08 1.12
C THR A 444 -3.53 -19.94 0.23
N PHE A 445 -4.73 -20.09 0.79
CA PHE A 445 -5.98 -19.90 0.04
C PHE A 445 -6.06 -18.51 -0.59
N TYR A 446 -5.76 -17.46 0.16
CA TYR A 446 -5.81 -16.10 -0.35
C TYR A 446 -4.78 -15.87 -1.47
N VAL A 447 -3.53 -16.32 -1.27
CA VAL A 447 -2.48 -16.18 -2.29
C VAL A 447 -2.80 -16.98 -3.55
N CYS A 448 -3.32 -18.20 -3.40
CA CYS A 448 -3.80 -18.99 -4.55
C CYS A 448 -4.93 -18.28 -5.29
N PHE A 449 -5.89 -17.72 -4.56
CA PHE A 449 -7.03 -17.00 -5.14
C PHE A 449 -6.54 -15.80 -5.99
N THR A 450 -5.68 -14.94 -5.45
CA THR A 450 -5.14 -13.78 -6.18
C THR A 450 -4.26 -14.20 -7.36
N THR A 451 -3.48 -15.27 -7.21
CA THR A 451 -2.63 -15.81 -8.27
C THR A 451 -3.46 -16.40 -9.41
N ILE A 452 -4.50 -17.17 -9.11
CA ILE A 452 -5.39 -17.75 -10.14
C ILE A 452 -6.05 -16.64 -10.95
N ILE A 453 -6.56 -15.59 -10.29
CA ILE A 453 -7.16 -14.46 -11.02
C ILE A 453 -6.11 -13.76 -11.89
N ALA A 454 -4.88 -13.55 -11.37
CA ALA A 454 -3.79 -12.92 -12.13
C ALA A 454 -3.39 -13.74 -13.37
N VAL A 455 -3.40 -15.08 -13.29
CA VAL A 455 -3.12 -15.98 -14.42
C VAL A 455 -4.24 -15.93 -15.46
N VAL A 456 -5.50 -15.93 -15.01
CA VAL A 456 -6.66 -15.90 -15.89
C VAL A 456 -6.85 -14.52 -16.55
N MET A 457 -6.44 -13.45 -15.88
CA MET A 457 -6.66 -12.07 -16.32
C MET A 457 -5.37 -11.24 -16.32
N PRO A 458 -4.33 -11.57 -17.15
CA PRO A 458 -3.02 -10.93 -17.09
C PRO A 458 -2.98 -9.55 -17.78
N PHE A 459 -4.09 -8.79 -17.72
CA PHE A 459 -4.29 -7.52 -18.44
C PHE A 459 -3.95 -6.34 -17.51
N PHE A 460 -2.67 -6.08 -17.27
CA PHE A 460 -2.19 -5.08 -16.32
C PHE A 460 -2.86 -3.70 -16.48
N GLY A 461 -2.94 -3.15 -17.69
CA GLY A 461 -3.53 -1.82 -17.92
C GLY A 461 -5.01 -1.76 -17.54
N SER A 462 -5.80 -2.77 -17.90
CA SER A 462 -7.22 -2.83 -17.57
C SER A 462 -7.44 -3.11 -16.07
N MET A 463 -6.57 -3.92 -15.45
CA MET A 463 -6.60 -4.15 -14.00
C MET A 463 -6.25 -2.87 -13.23
N ALA A 464 -5.20 -2.14 -13.62
CA ALA A 464 -4.88 -0.85 -13.03
C ALA A 464 -6.06 0.13 -13.16
N GLY A 465 -6.72 0.16 -14.31
CA GLY A 465 -7.94 0.94 -14.54
C GLY A 465 -9.08 0.56 -13.61
N LEU A 466 -9.30 -0.74 -13.39
CA LEU A 466 -10.36 -1.25 -12.50
C LEU A 466 -10.07 -0.94 -11.03
N VAL A 467 -8.84 -1.18 -10.57
CA VAL A 467 -8.40 -0.87 -9.20
C VAL A 467 -8.62 0.61 -8.90
N GLY A 468 -8.11 1.49 -9.76
CA GLY A 468 -8.26 2.93 -9.56
C GLY A 468 -9.71 3.38 -9.62
N ALA A 469 -10.50 2.87 -10.55
CA ALA A 469 -11.92 3.23 -10.66
C ALA A 469 -12.68 2.90 -9.36
N LEU A 470 -12.50 1.70 -8.81
CA LEU A 470 -13.23 1.23 -7.64
C LEU A 470 -12.71 1.82 -6.32
N ALA A 471 -11.43 2.21 -6.25
CA ALA A 471 -10.81 2.68 -5.01
C ALA A 471 -10.68 4.20 -4.93
N PHE A 472 -10.31 4.87 -6.03
CA PHE A 472 -9.97 6.29 -6.00
C PHE A 472 -11.17 7.16 -5.59
N PHE A 473 -12.33 6.98 -6.22
CA PHE A 473 -13.50 7.79 -5.87
C PHE A 473 -13.91 7.59 -4.41
N PRO A 474 -14.24 6.38 -3.91
CA PRO A 474 -14.71 6.25 -2.54
C PRO A 474 -13.63 6.59 -1.51
N LEU A 475 -12.40 6.06 -1.65
CA LEU A 475 -11.39 6.16 -0.61
C LEU A 475 -10.59 7.47 -0.67
N THR A 476 -10.39 8.05 -1.86
CA THR A 476 -9.57 9.26 -1.99
C THR A 476 -10.42 10.53 -2.12
N ILE A 477 -11.62 10.46 -2.64
CA ILE A 477 -12.47 11.64 -2.89
C ILE A 477 -13.66 11.69 -1.94
N PHE A 478 -14.56 10.73 -2.00
CA PHE A 478 -15.85 10.77 -1.32
C PHE A 478 -15.73 10.82 0.22
N PHE A 479 -15.12 9.82 0.83
CA PHE A 479 -15.03 9.79 2.29
C PHE A 479 -14.24 10.96 2.89
N PRO A 480 -13.09 11.38 2.34
CA PRO A 480 -12.38 12.57 2.84
C PRO A 480 -13.22 13.84 2.77
N ILE A 481 -13.86 14.09 1.64
CA ILE A 481 -14.67 15.29 1.44
C ILE A 481 -15.90 15.26 2.35
N GLU A 482 -16.65 14.16 2.40
CA GLU A 482 -17.87 14.06 3.22
C GLU A 482 -17.57 14.11 4.73
N CYS A 483 -16.48 13.49 5.20
CA CYS A 483 -16.06 13.63 6.58
C CYS A 483 -15.75 15.08 6.92
N TRP A 484 -14.94 15.75 6.10
CA TRP A 484 -14.56 17.13 6.32
C TRP A 484 -15.76 18.07 6.26
N ARG A 485 -16.68 17.89 5.32
CA ARG A 485 -17.91 18.69 5.21
C ARG A 485 -18.82 18.56 6.42
N LYS A 486 -18.94 17.38 7.01
CA LYS A 486 -19.74 17.16 8.23
C LYS A 486 -19.15 17.87 9.45
N VAL A 487 -17.83 17.91 9.56
CA VAL A 487 -17.12 18.57 10.68
C VAL A 487 -17.13 20.09 10.51
N TYR A 488 -16.67 20.58 9.36
CA TYR A 488 -16.40 22.02 9.15
C TYR A 488 -17.55 22.80 8.54
N LYS A 489 -18.56 22.13 7.97
CA LYS A 489 -19.79 22.73 7.39
C LYS A 489 -19.50 23.93 6.45
N PRO A 490 -18.65 23.77 5.43
CA PRO A 490 -18.26 24.85 4.54
C PRO A 490 -19.47 25.43 3.81
N ARG A 491 -19.43 26.74 3.47
CA ARG A 491 -20.46 27.44 2.72
C ARG A 491 -19.85 28.11 1.50
N GLY A 492 -20.70 28.51 0.55
CA GLY A 492 -20.32 29.29 -0.63
C GLY A 492 -19.58 28.47 -1.70
N PHE A 493 -18.77 29.17 -2.51
CA PHE A 493 -18.13 28.63 -3.72
C PHE A 493 -17.30 27.35 -3.48
N PHE A 494 -16.52 27.31 -2.39
CA PHE A 494 -15.67 26.17 -2.09
C PHE A 494 -16.48 24.88 -1.88
N ASN A 495 -17.61 24.97 -1.16
CA ASN A 495 -18.50 23.81 -0.99
C ASN A 495 -19.11 23.35 -2.32
N GLY A 496 -19.48 24.28 -3.19
CA GLY A 496 -19.94 23.98 -4.55
C GLY A 496 -18.87 23.25 -5.38
N LEU A 497 -17.61 23.70 -5.28
CA LEU A 497 -16.48 23.05 -5.94
C LEU A 497 -16.29 21.60 -5.46
N LEU A 498 -16.37 21.34 -4.15
CA LEU A 498 -16.27 19.99 -3.58
C LEU A 498 -17.37 19.07 -4.12
N TYR A 499 -18.62 19.52 -4.17
CA TYR A 499 -19.73 18.77 -4.80
C TYR A 499 -19.47 18.49 -6.28
N SER A 500 -18.94 19.47 -7.01
CA SER A 500 -18.62 19.28 -8.43
C SER A 500 -17.53 18.24 -8.65
N ILE A 501 -16.50 18.22 -7.78
CA ILE A 501 -15.45 17.20 -7.80
C ILE A 501 -16.02 15.81 -7.50
N GLU A 502 -16.86 15.68 -6.46
CA GLU A 502 -17.51 14.41 -6.12
C GLU A 502 -18.39 13.89 -7.26
N ALA A 503 -19.25 14.74 -7.82
CA ALA A 503 -20.14 14.36 -8.91
C ALA A 503 -19.35 13.95 -10.17
N PHE A 504 -18.32 14.72 -10.54
CA PHE A 504 -17.45 14.40 -11.66
C PHE A 504 -16.73 13.06 -11.44
N MET A 505 -16.12 12.88 -10.28
CA MET A 505 -15.37 11.66 -9.99
C MET A 505 -16.28 10.44 -9.80
N PHE A 506 -17.51 10.61 -9.35
CA PHE A 506 -18.51 9.53 -9.32
C PHE A 506 -18.83 9.02 -10.73
N VAL A 507 -19.05 9.93 -11.68
CA VAL A 507 -19.26 9.58 -13.09
C VAL A 507 -18.03 8.89 -13.67
N VAL A 508 -16.83 9.43 -13.42
CA VAL A 508 -15.57 8.81 -13.84
C VAL A 508 -15.43 7.40 -13.25
N CYS A 509 -15.75 7.20 -11.99
CA CYS A 509 -15.70 5.89 -11.33
C CYS A 509 -16.57 4.86 -12.07
N ILE A 510 -17.83 5.19 -12.35
CA ILE A 510 -18.76 4.29 -13.06
C ILE A 510 -18.23 3.98 -14.47
N LEU A 511 -17.93 5.04 -15.24
CA LEU A 511 -17.48 4.88 -16.63
C LEU A 511 -16.15 4.11 -16.72
N SER A 512 -15.20 4.39 -15.82
CA SER A 512 -13.92 3.68 -15.79
C SER A 512 -14.08 2.22 -15.37
N THR A 513 -14.98 1.93 -14.42
CA THR A 513 -15.28 0.55 -14.00
C THR A 513 -15.87 -0.25 -15.17
N VAL A 514 -16.93 0.26 -15.81
CA VAL A 514 -17.56 -0.38 -16.97
C VAL A 514 -16.55 -0.57 -18.11
N SER A 515 -15.73 0.45 -18.34
CA SER A 515 -14.73 0.43 -19.42
C SER A 515 -13.62 -0.58 -19.15
N SER A 516 -13.10 -0.62 -17.94
CA SER A 516 -12.06 -1.59 -17.55
C SER A 516 -12.58 -3.03 -17.60
N MET A 517 -13.80 -3.27 -17.15
CA MET A 517 -14.45 -4.58 -17.26
C MET A 517 -14.63 -5.00 -18.73
N ARG A 518 -15.14 -4.10 -19.58
CA ARG A 518 -15.27 -4.37 -21.02
C ARG A 518 -13.92 -4.69 -21.66
N ASN A 519 -12.88 -3.90 -21.33
CA ASN A 519 -11.54 -4.14 -21.87
C ASN A 519 -10.97 -5.49 -21.42
N ILE A 520 -11.23 -5.91 -20.18
CA ILE A 520 -10.88 -7.24 -19.66
C ILE A 520 -11.61 -8.32 -20.47
N ILE A 521 -12.92 -8.20 -20.63
CA ILE A 521 -13.75 -9.19 -21.36
C ILE A 521 -13.30 -9.31 -22.82
N ASN A 522 -13.07 -8.19 -23.49
CA ASN A 522 -12.59 -8.18 -24.89
C ASN A 522 -11.20 -8.82 -25.02
N SER A 523 -10.29 -8.49 -24.11
CA SER A 523 -8.96 -9.07 -24.09
C SER A 523 -9.00 -10.58 -23.78
N TRP A 524 -9.94 -11.00 -22.92
CA TRP A 524 -10.10 -12.40 -22.57
C TRP A 524 -10.65 -13.24 -23.72
N SER A 525 -11.51 -12.70 -24.57
CA SER A 525 -12.05 -13.42 -25.72
C SER A 525 -10.97 -13.87 -26.73
N THR A 526 -9.85 -13.17 -26.77
CA THR A 526 -8.70 -13.48 -27.65
C THR A 526 -7.53 -14.14 -26.92
N PHE A 527 -7.55 -14.17 -25.58
CA PHE A 527 -6.47 -14.67 -24.74
C PHE A 527 -6.52 -16.19 -24.58
N LYS A 528 -5.38 -16.84 -24.78
CA LYS A 528 -5.20 -18.27 -24.50
C LYS A 528 -4.28 -18.43 -23.30
N ILE A 529 -4.79 -18.95 -22.18
CA ILE A 529 -4.05 -19.06 -20.91
C ILE A 529 -2.72 -19.80 -21.08
N PHE A 530 -2.73 -20.91 -21.84
CA PHE A 530 -1.56 -21.75 -22.09
C PHE A 530 -0.94 -21.53 -23.49
N GLY A 531 -1.38 -20.51 -24.22
CA GLY A 531 -0.82 -20.16 -25.53
C GLY A 531 0.59 -19.59 -25.44
N ALA A 532 1.27 -19.50 -26.59
CA ALA A 532 2.51 -18.74 -26.71
C ALA A 532 2.26 -17.29 -26.27
N THR A 533 3.27 -16.63 -25.69
CA THR A 533 3.21 -15.24 -25.26
C THR A 533 2.54 -14.38 -26.33
N VAL A 534 1.37 -13.84 -26.00
CA VAL A 534 0.79 -12.76 -26.81
C VAL A 534 1.77 -11.61 -26.67
N GLY A 535 2.36 -11.21 -27.80
CA GLY A 535 3.34 -10.13 -27.86
C GLY A 535 2.89 -8.93 -27.02
N LEU A 536 3.86 -8.21 -26.49
CA LEU A 536 3.71 -6.99 -25.68
C LEU A 536 2.99 -5.88 -26.50
N HIS A 537 1.69 -6.09 -26.79
CA HIS A 537 0.84 -5.11 -27.47
C HIS A 537 0.01 -4.32 -26.48
#